data_8414a8cd35256d80c13154853b60528a
#
_entry.id   8414a8cd35256d80c13154853b60528a
#
_cell.length_a   1.000
_cell.length_b   1.000
_cell.length_c   1.000
_cell.angle_alpha   90.00
_cell.angle_beta   90.00
_cell.angle_gamma   90.00
#
_symmetry.space_group_name_H-M   'P 1'
#
loop_
_entity.id
_entity.type
_entity.pdbx_description
1 polymer ?
#
loop_
_entity_poly.entity_id
_entity_poly.type
_entity_poly.pdbx_seq_one_letter_code
_entity_poly.pdbx_strand_id
1 'polypeptide(L)'
;MPNVELTSMCALISEGKALMIDRIKSWPGWTFPGGHLEYGESMTQCAARELLEETGLCVKTLRFKGVANIFNTVTKERHIIFNYVAEGFTGTLAAGGEGRVAWIDLDKIPGLPLAEGMEYRLPLFLAEGIQELYIEWDEENHYTKVEYH
;
A
#
# COMPACT_ATOMS: atom_id res chain seq x y z
N MET A 1 -18.75 -0.40 -18.85
CA MET A 1 -17.49 0.28 -18.45
C MET A 1 -16.69 -0.65 -17.56
N PRO A 2 -15.42 -0.85 -17.83
CA PRO A 2 -14.56 -1.56 -16.93
C PRO A 2 -14.45 -0.85 -15.58
N ASN A 3 -14.26 -1.62 -14.52
CA ASN A 3 -14.18 -1.08 -13.17
C ASN A 3 -12.85 -0.35 -12.94
N VAL A 4 -12.93 0.71 -12.14
CA VAL A 4 -11.76 1.37 -11.56
C VAL A 4 -11.88 1.25 -10.05
N GLU A 5 -10.87 0.59 -9.43
CA GLU A 5 -10.78 0.52 -7.98
C GLU A 5 -9.88 1.64 -7.49
N LEU A 6 -10.29 2.28 -6.39
CA LEU A 6 -9.52 3.34 -5.74
C LEU A 6 -9.20 2.91 -4.33
N THR A 7 -7.90 2.82 -4.03
CA THR A 7 -7.42 2.48 -2.69
C THR A 7 -6.35 3.45 -2.24
N SER A 8 -6.10 3.51 -0.95
CA SER A 8 -4.98 4.24 -0.37
C SER A 8 -4.16 3.30 0.50
N MET A 9 -2.88 3.57 0.60
CA MET A 9 -1.94 2.78 1.38
C MET A 9 -0.97 3.71 2.10
N CYS A 10 -0.60 3.38 3.33
CA CYS A 10 0.31 4.21 4.13
C CYS A 10 1.43 3.39 4.74
N ALA A 11 2.67 3.79 4.48
CA ALA A 11 3.83 3.28 5.17
C ALA A 11 4.13 4.19 6.37
N LEU A 12 3.88 3.69 7.58
CA LEU A 12 4.27 4.38 8.80
C LEU A 12 5.71 3.99 9.11
N ILE A 13 6.60 4.97 9.09
CA ILE A 13 8.04 4.74 9.27
C ILE A 13 8.50 5.39 10.57
N SER A 14 9.22 4.62 11.39
CA SER A 14 9.76 5.09 12.65
C SER A 14 11.04 4.32 12.98
N GLU A 15 12.09 5.05 13.33
CA GLU A 15 13.35 4.46 13.80
C GLU A 15 13.93 3.40 12.86
N GLY A 16 13.90 3.66 11.55
CA GLY A 16 14.44 2.74 10.53
C GLY A 16 13.58 1.53 10.25
N LYS A 17 12.33 1.54 10.71
CA LYS A 17 11.38 0.45 10.54
C LYS A 17 10.09 0.96 9.91
N ALA A 18 9.39 0.09 9.19
CA ALA A 18 8.06 0.36 8.69
C ALA A 18 7.05 -0.60 9.33
N LEU A 19 5.87 -0.08 9.61
CA LEU A 19 4.78 -0.90 10.11
C LEU A 19 4.14 -1.63 8.94
N MET A 20 4.11 -2.94 9.02
CA MET A 20 3.58 -3.79 7.95
C MET A 20 2.54 -4.76 8.50
N ILE A 21 1.70 -5.24 7.61
CA ILE A 21 0.68 -6.24 7.90
C ILE A 21 0.90 -7.47 7.00
N ASP A 22 0.86 -8.66 7.59
CA ASP A 22 0.89 -9.92 6.88
C ASP A 22 -0.56 -10.36 6.65
N ARG A 23 -1.09 -10.06 5.48
CA ARG A 23 -2.49 -10.31 5.15
C ARG A 23 -2.74 -11.80 4.95
N ILE A 24 -3.86 -12.29 5.47
CA ILE A 24 -4.22 -13.72 5.41
C ILE A 24 -5.40 -14.02 4.51
N LYS A 25 -6.17 -12.99 4.11
CA LYS A 25 -7.33 -13.14 3.22
C LYS A 25 -6.98 -12.70 1.80
N SER A 26 -7.74 -11.79 1.21
CA SER A 26 -7.45 -11.32 -0.15
C SER A 26 -6.06 -10.66 -0.22
N TRP A 27 -5.31 -10.96 -1.27
CA TRP A 27 -3.95 -10.47 -1.48
C TRP A 27 -3.02 -10.82 -0.32
N PRO A 28 -2.79 -12.15 -0.05
CA PRO A 28 -1.99 -12.55 1.10
C PRO A 28 -0.53 -12.13 0.96
N GLY A 29 0.15 -11.96 2.11
CA GLY A 29 1.55 -11.58 2.21
C GLY A 29 1.73 -10.23 2.87
N TRP A 30 3.01 -9.87 3.07
CA TRP A 30 3.38 -8.63 3.74
C TRP A 30 3.16 -7.43 2.85
N THR A 31 2.50 -6.43 3.38
CA THR A 31 2.21 -5.16 2.69
C THR A 31 2.10 -4.04 3.72
N PHE A 32 2.00 -2.80 3.25
CA PHE A 32 1.63 -1.70 4.13
C PHE A 32 0.11 -1.68 4.33
N PRO A 33 -0.38 -1.16 5.46
CA PRO A 33 -1.82 -1.02 5.67
C PRO A 33 -2.48 -0.16 4.59
N GLY A 34 -3.68 -0.54 4.20
CA GLY A 34 -4.43 0.19 3.17
C GLY A 34 -5.75 -0.48 2.85
N GLY A 35 -6.56 0.17 2.06
CA GLY A 35 -7.85 -0.34 1.64
C GLY A 35 -8.63 0.62 0.76
N HIS A 36 -9.88 0.26 0.51
CA HIS A 36 -10.75 0.97 -0.43
C HIS A 36 -11.27 2.29 0.12
N LEU A 37 -11.35 3.27 -0.79
CA LEU A 37 -11.96 4.57 -0.51
C LEU A 37 -13.45 4.40 -0.21
N GLU A 38 -13.91 5.06 0.84
CA GLU A 38 -15.32 5.11 1.20
C GLU A 38 -15.94 6.43 0.72
N TYR A 39 -17.28 6.47 0.63
CA TYR A 39 -17.98 7.68 0.25
C TYR A 39 -17.71 8.79 1.25
N GLY A 40 -17.46 9.98 0.72
CA GLY A 40 -17.30 11.17 1.55
C GLY A 40 -15.93 11.31 2.21
N GLU A 41 -14.97 10.44 1.88
CA GLU A 41 -13.62 10.58 2.42
C GLU A 41 -12.59 10.91 1.32
N SER A 42 -11.58 11.67 1.70
CA SER A 42 -10.45 11.92 0.81
C SER A 42 -9.49 10.73 0.80
N MET A 43 -8.60 10.69 -0.19
CA MET A 43 -7.57 9.66 -0.27
C MET A 43 -6.67 9.65 0.97
N THR A 44 -6.36 10.83 1.49
CA THR A 44 -5.55 10.98 2.69
C THR A 44 -6.29 10.45 3.93
N GLN A 45 -7.58 10.77 4.06
CA GLN A 45 -8.41 10.26 5.14
C GLN A 45 -8.53 8.73 5.08
N CYS A 46 -8.68 8.18 3.88
CA CYS A 46 -8.72 6.74 3.67
C CYS A 46 -7.45 6.06 4.18
N ALA A 47 -6.29 6.58 3.83
CA ALA A 47 -5.01 6.03 4.27
C ALA A 47 -4.91 6.03 5.81
N ALA A 48 -5.28 7.13 6.45
CA ALA A 48 -5.24 7.24 7.91
C ALA A 48 -6.24 6.31 8.58
N ARG A 49 -7.46 6.21 8.04
CA ARG A 49 -8.51 5.33 8.57
C ARG A 49 -8.12 3.86 8.50
N GLU A 50 -7.63 3.42 7.35
CA GLU A 50 -7.21 2.03 7.17
C GLU A 50 -6.04 1.67 8.10
N LEU A 51 -5.08 2.59 8.27
CA LEU A 51 -3.98 2.37 9.20
C LEU A 51 -4.50 2.18 10.63
N LEU A 52 -5.43 3.03 11.06
CA LEU A 52 -6.02 2.94 12.39
C LEU A 52 -6.80 1.64 12.57
N GLU A 53 -7.64 1.27 11.61
CA GLU A 53 -8.45 0.05 11.67
C GLU A 53 -7.58 -1.21 11.72
N GLU A 54 -6.51 -1.25 10.94
CA GLU A 54 -5.68 -2.44 10.81
C GLU A 54 -4.60 -2.55 11.89
N THR A 55 -4.18 -1.45 12.49
CA THR A 55 -3.02 -1.45 13.40
C THR A 55 -3.27 -0.83 14.77
N GLY A 56 -4.35 -0.10 14.96
CA GLY A 56 -4.64 0.63 16.19
C GLY A 56 -3.87 1.95 16.34
N LEU A 57 -3.03 2.32 15.37
CA LEU A 57 -2.22 3.53 15.44
C LEU A 57 -2.85 4.68 14.66
N CYS A 58 -2.79 5.86 15.27
CA CYS A 58 -3.33 7.09 14.70
C CYS A 58 -2.19 7.99 14.20
N VAL A 59 -2.29 8.43 12.96
CA VAL A 59 -1.33 9.37 12.36
C VAL A 59 -2.05 10.65 11.97
N LYS A 60 -1.34 11.77 12.03
CA LYS A 60 -1.94 13.09 11.72
C LYS A 60 -1.47 13.65 10.40
N THR A 61 -0.19 13.49 10.09
CA THR A 61 0.41 14.06 8.90
C THR A 61 0.91 12.96 7.99
N LEU A 62 0.36 12.93 6.78
CA LEU A 62 0.75 11.98 5.75
C LEU A 62 1.34 12.75 4.58
N ARG A 63 2.45 12.24 4.04
CA ARG A 63 3.11 12.80 2.88
C ARG A 63 2.81 11.91 1.67
N PHE A 64 2.28 12.51 0.62
CA PHE A 64 1.96 11.78 -0.61
C PHE A 64 3.24 11.32 -1.32
N LYS A 65 3.26 10.05 -1.75
CA LYS A 65 4.43 9.41 -2.37
C LYS A 65 4.15 8.88 -3.77
N GLY A 66 3.09 9.33 -4.40
CA GLY A 66 2.77 8.94 -5.77
C GLY A 66 1.68 7.88 -5.87
N VAL A 67 1.31 7.57 -7.09
CA VAL A 67 0.25 6.60 -7.36
C VAL A 67 0.82 5.34 -8.03
N ALA A 68 0.21 4.20 -7.72
CA ALA A 68 0.38 2.99 -8.52
C ALA A 68 -0.87 2.85 -9.40
N ASN A 69 -0.64 2.74 -10.68
CA ASN A 69 -1.68 2.63 -11.71
C ASN A 69 -1.53 1.26 -12.36
N ILE A 70 -2.38 0.33 -11.96
CA ILE A 70 -2.26 -1.07 -12.34
C ILE A 70 -3.40 -1.42 -13.30
N PHE A 71 -3.05 -1.75 -14.53
CA PHE A 71 -3.99 -1.97 -15.62
C PHE A 71 -3.98 -3.43 -16.07
N ASN A 72 -5.15 -4.06 -16.05
CA ASN A 72 -5.33 -5.40 -16.62
C ASN A 72 -5.60 -5.28 -18.12
N THR A 73 -4.72 -5.80 -18.94
CA THR A 73 -4.78 -5.66 -20.40
C THR A 73 -5.90 -6.48 -21.04
N VAL A 74 -6.41 -7.49 -20.34
CA VAL A 74 -7.50 -8.37 -20.83
C VAL A 74 -8.86 -7.84 -20.37
N THR A 75 -9.05 -7.64 -19.08
CA THR A 75 -10.34 -7.18 -18.52
C THR A 75 -10.57 -5.69 -18.70
N LYS A 76 -9.48 -4.93 -18.91
CA LYS A 76 -9.47 -3.46 -18.97
C LYS A 76 -9.79 -2.79 -17.63
N GLU A 77 -9.79 -3.55 -16.55
CA GLU A 77 -9.92 -3.01 -15.20
C GLU A 77 -8.66 -2.29 -14.77
N ARG A 78 -8.83 -1.30 -13.91
CA ARG A 78 -7.74 -0.48 -13.43
C ARG A 78 -7.81 -0.34 -11.92
N HIS A 79 -6.67 -0.50 -11.27
CA HIS A 79 -6.56 -0.28 -9.85
C HIS A 79 -5.60 0.89 -9.60
N ILE A 80 -6.10 1.94 -8.98
CA ILE A 80 -5.31 3.13 -8.62
C ILE A 80 -5.07 3.11 -7.13
N ILE A 81 -3.81 3.10 -6.72
CA ILE A 81 -3.41 3.09 -5.32
C ILE A 81 -2.68 4.38 -5.00
N PHE A 82 -3.23 5.17 -4.08
CA PHE A 82 -2.61 6.41 -3.59
C PHE A 82 -1.72 6.06 -2.41
N ASN A 83 -0.43 6.36 -2.52
CA ASN A 83 0.57 5.93 -1.57
C ASN A 83 1.06 7.09 -0.71
N TYR A 84 1.14 6.86 0.59
CA TYR A 84 1.54 7.85 1.58
C TYR A 84 2.61 7.29 2.50
N VAL A 85 3.43 8.19 3.04
CA VAL A 85 4.34 7.88 4.14
C VAL A 85 3.94 8.77 5.31
N ALA A 86 3.90 8.19 6.50
CA ALA A 86 3.66 8.92 7.73
C ALA A 86 4.84 8.72 8.68
N GLU A 87 5.10 9.74 9.50
CA GLU A 87 6.06 9.69 10.59
C GLU A 87 5.35 10.22 11.84
N GLY A 88 5.59 9.57 12.97
CA GLY A 88 4.92 9.95 14.20
C GLY A 88 3.51 9.39 14.30
N PHE A 89 3.20 8.87 15.48
CA PHE A 89 1.92 8.22 15.71
C PHE A 89 1.56 8.28 17.20
N THR A 90 0.27 8.05 17.48
CA THR A 90 -0.25 7.82 18.83
C THR A 90 -1.07 6.53 18.82
N GLY A 91 -1.41 6.04 19.99
CA GLY A 91 -2.20 4.82 20.13
C GLY A 91 -1.36 3.60 20.48
N THR A 92 -2.03 2.46 20.52
CA THR A 92 -1.42 1.17 20.89
C THR A 92 -1.53 0.20 19.75
N LEU A 93 -0.41 -0.42 19.36
CA LEU A 93 -0.39 -1.40 18.27
C LEU A 93 -1.27 -2.61 18.61
N ALA A 94 -2.22 -2.91 17.73
CA ALA A 94 -3.11 -4.04 17.86
C ALA A 94 -3.62 -4.45 16.48
N ALA A 95 -3.60 -5.76 16.18
CA ALA A 95 -4.10 -6.25 14.90
C ALA A 95 -5.61 -6.07 14.80
N GLY A 96 -6.09 -5.63 13.63
CA GLY A 96 -7.51 -5.39 13.35
C GLY A 96 -8.26 -6.57 12.73
N GLY A 97 -7.64 -7.76 12.66
CA GLY A 97 -8.29 -8.96 12.09
C GLY A 97 -7.91 -9.26 10.65
N GLU A 98 -7.26 -8.36 9.94
CA GLU A 98 -6.82 -8.56 8.54
C GLU A 98 -5.51 -9.36 8.45
N GLY A 99 -4.77 -9.49 9.55
CA GLY A 99 -3.52 -10.21 9.62
C GLY A 99 -2.66 -9.75 10.78
N ARG A 100 -1.45 -10.33 10.87
CA ARG A 100 -0.47 -9.92 11.87
C ARG A 100 0.11 -8.55 11.51
N VAL A 101 0.40 -7.73 12.52
CA VAL A 101 1.08 -6.45 12.31
C VAL A 101 2.42 -6.45 13.03
N ALA A 102 3.45 -5.89 12.41
CA ALA A 102 4.78 -5.85 12.97
C ALA A 102 5.60 -4.71 12.39
N TRP A 103 6.54 -4.22 13.22
CA TRP A 103 7.57 -3.29 12.76
C TRP A 103 8.68 -4.08 12.09
N ILE A 104 8.97 -3.78 10.84
CA ILE A 104 9.97 -4.48 10.03
C ILE A 104 11.10 -3.52 9.69
N ASP A 105 12.36 -3.93 9.92
CA ASP A 105 13.51 -3.14 9.49
C ASP A 105 13.44 -2.88 7.99
N LEU A 106 13.69 -1.65 7.58
CA LEU A 106 13.55 -1.27 6.16
C LEU A 106 14.42 -2.14 5.24
N ASP A 107 15.61 -2.50 5.67
CA ASP A 107 16.52 -3.32 4.86
C ASP A 107 16.09 -4.79 4.77
N LYS A 108 15.19 -5.24 5.62
CA LYS A 108 14.68 -6.62 5.61
C LYS A 108 13.41 -6.79 4.79
N ILE A 109 12.75 -5.69 4.42
CA ILE A 109 11.47 -5.77 3.71
C ILE A 109 11.57 -6.53 2.38
N PRO A 110 12.60 -6.32 1.52
CA PRO A 110 12.67 -7.05 0.25
C PRO A 110 12.80 -8.57 0.40
N GLY A 111 13.23 -9.06 1.55
CA GLY A 111 13.37 -10.50 1.81
C GLY A 111 12.12 -11.17 2.37
N LEU A 112 11.05 -10.42 2.63
CA LEU A 112 9.81 -10.98 3.14
C LEU A 112 8.98 -11.63 2.05
N PRO A 113 8.08 -12.57 2.40
CA PRO A 113 7.05 -13.02 1.47
C PRO A 113 6.02 -11.91 1.27
N LEU A 114 6.31 -11.02 0.33
CA LEU A 114 5.50 -9.84 0.06
C LEU A 114 4.20 -10.21 -0.65
N ALA A 115 3.15 -9.40 -0.42
CA ALA A 115 1.93 -9.48 -1.20
C ALA A 115 2.26 -9.24 -2.68
N GLU A 116 1.49 -9.84 -3.60
CA GLU A 116 1.74 -9.77 -5.02
C GLU A 116 1.85 -8.32 -5.52
N GLY A 117 2.92 -8.03 -6.24
CA GLY A 117 3.18 -6.71 -6.80
C GLY A 117 3.80 -5.72 -5.82
N MET A 118 3.90 -6.08 -4.54
CA MET A 118 4.43 -5.15 -3.53
C MET A 118 5.90 -4.81 -3.78
N GLU A 119 6.69 -5.73 -4.34
CA GLU A 119 8.08 -5.48 -4.68
C GLU A 119 8.24 -4.31 -5.67
N TYR A 120 7.28 -4.12 -6.56
CA TYR A 120 7.31 -3.00 -7.52
C TYR A 120 6.86 -1.70 -6.87
N ARG A 121 6.03 -1.76 -5.82
CA ARG A 121 5.52 -0.58 -5.13
C ARG A 121 6.45 -0.02 -4.07
N LEU A 122 7.35 -0.85 -3.53
CA LEU A 122 8.30 -0.39 -2.50
C LEU A 122 9.05 0.88 -2.89
N PRO A 123 9.57 1.04 -4.12
CA PRO A 123 10.28 2.27 -4.48
C PRO A 123 9.45 3.55 -4.34
N LEU A 124 8.12 3.47 -4.53
CA LEU A 124 7.27 4.64 -4.33
C LEU A 124 7.38 5.19 -2.90
N PHE A 125 7.43 4.28 -1.93
CA PHE A 125 7.48 4.67 -0.52
C PHE A 125 8.90 5.05 -0.07
N LEU A 126 9.91 4.36 -0.57
CA LEU A 126 11.27 4.42 -0.03
C LEU A 126 12.21 5.30 -0.83
N ALA A 127 11.95 5.54 -2.11
CA ALA A 127 12.74 6.41 -2.96
C ALA A 127 12.10 7.79 -3.07
N GLU A 128 12.85 8.77 -3.58
CA GLU A 128 12.34 10.10 -3.85
C GLU A 128 12.19 10.32 -5.36
N GLY A 129 11.27 11.21 -5.75
CA GLY A 129 11.13 11.66 -7.14
C GLY A 129 10.29 10.78 -8.04
N ILE A 130 9.71 9.69 -7.54
CA ILE A 130 8.81 8.85 -8.32
C ILE A 130 7.38 9.34 -8.08
N GLN A 131 6.68 9.68 -9.16
CA GLN A 131 5.29 10.15 -9.08
C GLN A 131 4.28 9.07 -9.42
N GLU A 132 4.65 8.16 -10.32
CA GLU A 132 3.75 7.11 -10.77
C GLU A 132 4.51 5.82 -11.05
N LEU A 133 3.95 4.72 -10.57
CA LEU A 133 4.29 3.37 -11.02
C LEU A 133 3.17 2.93 -11.96
N TYR A 134 3.51 2.62 -13.21
CA TYR A 134 2.55 2.07 -14.16
C TYR A 134 2.84 0.61 -14.41
N ILE A 135 1.83 -0.25 -14.24
CA ILE A 135 1.93 -1.70 -14.46
C ILE A 135 0.85 -2.13 -15.44
N GLU A 136 1.24 -2.94 -16.43
CA GLU A 136 0.32 -3.74 -17.23
C GLU A 136 0.49 -5.19 -16.85
N TRP A 137 -0.62 -5.89 -16.71
CA TRP A 137 -0.61 -7.30 -16.31
C TRP A 137 -1.84 -8.02 -16.86
N ASP A 138 -1.78 -9.34 -16.83
CA ASP A 138 -2.94 -10.22 -17.00
C ASP A 138 -2.67 -11.53 -16.25
N GLU A 139 -3.71 -12.35 -16.13
CA GLU A 139 -3.62 -13.59 -15.34
C GLU A 139 -2.70 -14.63 -15.98
N GLU A 140 -2.57 -14.64 -17.30
CA GLU A 140 -1.76 -15.61 -18.02
C GLU A 140 -0.29 -15.22 -18.03
N ASN A 141 0.01 -13.95 -18.33
CA ASN A 141 1.37 -13.46 -18.54
C ASN A 141 1.97 -12.73 -17.33
N HIS A 142 1.17 -12.51 -16.28
CA HIS A 142 1.53 -11.74 -15.09
C HIS A 142 1.93 -10.32 -15.46
N TYR A 143 3.01 -9.79 -14.93
CA TYR A 143 3.42 -8.41 -15.16
C TYR A 143 4.17 -8.29 -16.48
N THR A 144 3.55 -7.66 -17.47
CA THR A 144 4.09 -7.50 -18.81
C THR A 144 4.76 -6.16 -19.05
N LYS A 145 4.46 -5.17 -18.20
CA LYS A 145 5.11 -3.86 -18.26
C LYS A 145 5.18 -3.26 -16.86
N VAL A 146 6.34 -2.74 -16.50
CA VAL A 146 6.55 -2.03 -15.23
C VAL A 146 7.36 -0.78 -15.55
N GLU A 147 6.78 0.40 -15.30
CA GLU A 147 7.42 1.69 -15.58
C GLU A 147 7.30 2.62 -14.38
N TYR A 148 8.36 3.36 -14.10
CA TYR A 148 8.37 4.40 -13.08
C TYR A 148 8.53 5.77 -13.75
N HIS A 149 7.68 6.71 -13.36
CA HIS A 149 7.70 8.08 -13.89
C HIS A 149 7.89 9.11 -12.79
#